data_a9efbac9ae7532a8aa6ea3c9b24c2bbf
#
_entry.id   a9efbac9ae7532a8aa6ea3c9b24c2bbf
#
_cell.length_a   1.000
_cell.length_b   1.000
_cell.length_c   1.000
_cell.angle_alpha   90.00
_cell.angle_beta   90.00
_cell.angle_gamma   90.00
#
_symmetry.space_group_name_H-M   'P 1'
#
loop_
_entity.id
_entity.type
_entity.pdbx_description
1 polymer ?
#
loop_
_entity_poly.entity_id
_entity_poly.type
_entity_poly.pdbx_seq_one_letter_code
_entity_poly.pdbx_strand_id
1 'polypeptide(L)'
;MIITKKHLRILKYVYKHKSVTFLKLKKHKKIDNLLELIEQLVLNHYLLQIGGSYNNYGEPVPISESTCFELDDLGIAEVESHQWFDFKFVLLQIILPIVIAIITTLITIFLTRLL
;
A
#
# COMPACT_ATOMS: atom_id res chain seq x y z
N MET A 1 -16.39 0.05 0.14
CA MET A 1 -15.54 1.17 0.58
C MET A 1 -14.56 1.56 -0.51
N ILE A 2 -14.41 2.84 -0.75
CA ILE A 2 -13.43 3.35 -1.74
C ILE A 2 -12.14 3.70 -1.00
N ILE A 3 -11.02 3.14 -1.44
CA ILE A 3 -9.70 3.42 -0.85
C ILE A 3 -9.11 4.67 -1.49
N THR A 4 -8.92 5.70 -0.67
CA THR A 4 -8.30 6.96 -1.11
C THR A 4 -6.78 6.89 -0.89
N LYS A 5 -6.06 7.92 -1.37
CA LYS A 5 -4.61 8.02 -1.13
C LYS A 5 -4.26 8.06 0.36
N LYS A 6 -5.10 8.69 1.18
CA LYS A 6 -4.91 8.76 2.64
C LYS A 6 -5.01 7.38 3.27
N HIS A 7 -6.03 6.60 2.90
CA HIS A 7 -6.18 5.22 3.35
C HIS A 7 -4.95 4.38 2.96
N LEU A 8 -4.51 4.52 1.72
CA LEU A 8 -3.38 3.77 1.21
C LEU A 8 -2.08 4.11 1.94
N ARG A 9 -1.86 5.36 2.30
CA ARG A 9 -0.70 5.77 3.11
C ARG A 9 -0.67 5.06 4.46
N ILE A 10 -1.83 4.96 5.12
CA ILE A 10 -1.96 4.26 6.40
C ILE A 10 -1.65 2.77 6.21
N LEU A 11 -2.24 2.15 5.21
CA LEU A 11 -2.03 0.73 4.92
C LEU A 11 -0.57 0.41 4.58
N LYS A 12 0.07 1.22 3.76
CA LYS A 12 1.49 1.04 3.41
C LYS A 12 2.41 1.17 4.61
N TYR A 13 2.12 2.11 5.50
CA TYR A 13 2.90 2.29 6.72
C TYR A 13 2.78 1.08 7.65
N VAL A 14 1.57 0.57 7.86
CA VAL A 14 1.33 -0.63 8.66
C VAL A 14 1.99 -1.86 8.03
N TYR A 15 1.90 -2.00 6.71
CA TYR A 15 2.54 -3.09 5.97
C TYR A 15 4.06 -3.10 6.19
N LYS A 16 4.70 -1.93 6.11
CA LYS A 16 6.14 -1.80 6.28
C LYS A 16 6.59 -2.15 7.70
N HIS A 17 5.84 -1.76 8.72
CA HIS A 17 6.20 -1.94 10.12
C HIS A 17 5.56 -3.18 10.76
N LYS A 18 4.75 -3.92 10.03
CA LYS A 18 3.97 -5.09 10.43
C LYS A 18 2.89 -4.76 11.47
N SER A 19 3.23 -4.14 12.58
CA SER A 19 2.31 -3.75 13.62
C SER A 19 2.68 -2.34 14.11
N VAL A 20 1.68 -1.48 14.27
CA VAL A 20 1.88 -0.09 14.70
C VAL A 20 0.83 0.31 15.71
N THR A 21 1.19 1.25 16.60
CA THR A 21 0.25 1.87 17.51
C THR A 21 -0.40 3.10 16.87
N PHE A 22 -1.58 3.48 17.35
CA PHE A 22 -2.25 4.71 16.90
C PHE A 22 -1.37 5.95 17.13
N LEU A 23 -0.69 6.01 18.26
CA LEU A 23 0.23 7.11 18.58
C LEU A 23 1.35 7.23 17.55
N LYS A 24 1.93 6.11 17.13
CA LYS A 24 2.98 6.07 16.11
C LYS A 24 2.48 6.57 14.75
N LEU A 25 1.29 6.15 14.34
CA LEU A 25 0.64 6.64 13.13
C LEU A 25 0.38 8.15 13.18
N LYS A 26 -0.11 8.63 14.32
CA LYS A 26 -0.39 10.06 14.53
C LYS A 26 0.87 10.92 14.45
N LYS A 27 1.99 10.42 14.97
CA LYS A 27 3.27 11.14 14.94
C LYS A 27 3.92 11.17 13.56
N HIS A 28 3.88 10.05 12.83
CA HIS A 28 4.59 9.89 11.55
C HIS A 28 3.74 10.26 10.34
N LYS A 29 2.43 10.16 10.43
CA LYS A 29 1.50 10.50 9.36
C LYS A 29 0.55 11.60 9.83
N LYS A 30 0.87 12.84 9.49
CA LYS A 30 -0.01 13.98 9.79
C LYS A 30 -1.15 14.00 8.77
N ILE A 31 -2.15 13.18 9.03
CA ILE A 31 -3.34 13.05 8.18
C ILE A 31 -4.53 13.60 8.95
N ASP A 32 -5.28 14.50 8.32
CA ASP A 32 -6.53 14.99 8.87
C ASP A 32 -7.54 13.83 8.95
N ASN A 33 -8.34 13.79 10.00
CA ASN A 33 -9.32 12.73 10.23
C ASN A 33 -8.73 11.32 10.34
N LEU A 34 -7.50 11.22 10.88
CA LEU A 34 -6.80 9.93 11.00
C LEU A 34 -7.64 8.88 11.76
N LEU A 35 -8.24 9.26 12.89
CA LEU A 35 -9.08 8.36 13.67
C LEU A 35 -10.27 7.83 12.86
N GLU A 36 -10.95 8.71 12.16
CA GLU A 36 -12.09 8.33 11.32
C GLU A 36 -11.68 7.36 10.20
N LEU A 37 -10.56 7.64 9.53
CA LEU A 37 -10.03 6.77 8.49
C LEU A 37 -9.65 5.39 9.02
N ILE A 38 -9.03 5.33 10.20
CA ILE A 38 -8.67 4.07 10.84
C ILE A 38 -9.91 3.28 11.24
N GLU A 39 -10.92 3.93 11.79
CA GLU A 39 -12.19 3.28 12.12
C GLU A 39 -12.86 2.68 10.88
N GLN A 40 -12.88 3.40 9.76
CA GLN A 40 -13.39 2.89 8.49
C GLN A 40 -12.61 1.67 8.01
N LEU A 41 -11.29 1.71 8.10
CA LEU A 41 -10.45 0.60 7.68
C LEU A 41 -10.64 -0.64 8.54
N VAL A 42 -10.80 -0.49 9.84
CA VAL A 42 -11.09 -1.59 10.76
C VAL A 42 -12.46 -2.20 10.48
N LEU A 43 -13.47 -1.34 10.29
CA LEU A 43 -14.85 -1.79 10.02
C LEU A 43 -14.95 -2.57 8.71
N ASN A 44 -14.18 -2.20 7.70
CA ASN A 44 -14.21 -2.82 6.38
C ASN A 44 -13.15 -3.92 6.19
N HIS A 45 -12.53 -4.40 7.26
CA HIS A 45 -11.57 -5.51 7.27
C HIS A 45 -10.25 -5.24 6.50
N TYR A 46 -9.84 -3.98 6.40
CA TYR A 46 -8.52 -3.61 5.90
C TYR A 46 -7.46 -3.57 6.99
N LEU A 47 -7.85 -3.20 8.20
CA LEU A 47 -6.99 -3.22 9.38
C LEU A 47 -7.58 -4.13 10.45
N LEU A 48 -6.72 -4.81 11.17
CA LEU A 48 -7.07 -5.62 12.33
C LEU A 48 -6.63 -4.88 13.59
N GLN A 49 -7.58 -4.63 14.49
CA GLN A 49 -7.30 -4.08 15.80
C GLN A 49 -6.87 -5.21 16.74
N ILE A 50 -5.63 -5.15 17.22
CA ILE A 50 -5.09 -6.17 18.11
C ILE A 50 -5.81 -6.08 19.47
N GLY A 51 -6.24 -7.23 20.00
CA GLY A 51 -7.07 -7.29 21.21
C GLY A 51 -8.56 -7.33 20.91
N GLY A 52 -8.95 -7.24 19.63
CA GLY A 52 -10.34 -7.29 19.18
C GLY A 52 -10.97 -5.91 19.05
N SER A 53 -11.86 -5.78 18.09
CA SER A 53 -12.63 -4.55 17.84
C SER A 53 -13.86 -4.43 18.74
N TYR A 54 -14.28 -5.53 19.36
CA TYR A 54 -15.47 -5.59 20.22
C TYR A 54 -15.10 -6.25 21.56
N ASN A 55 -15.68 -5.74 22.64
CA ASN A 55 -15.52 -6.35 23.96
C ASN A 55 -16.46 -7.58 24.12
N ASN A 56 -16.43 -8.22 25.29
CA ASN A 56 -17.24 -9.41 25.57
C ASN A 56 -18.76 -9.14 25.54
N TYR A 57 -19.16 -7.86 25.59
CA TYR A 57 -20.56 -7.44 25.55
C TYR A 57 -21.02 -7.03 24.14
N GLY A 58 -20.15 -7.19 23.13
CA GLY A 58 -20.45 -6.79 21.75
C GLY A 58 -20.36 -5.29 21.48
N GLU A 59 -19.84 -4.51 22.42
CA GLU A 59 -19.63 -3.07 22.26
C GLU A 59 -18.28 -2.79 21.58
N PRO A 60 -18.19 -1.78 20.69
CA PRO A 60 -16.92 -1.45 20.05
C PRO A 60 -15.90 -0.96 21.08
N VAL A 61 -14.69 -1.50 20.98
CA VAL A 61 -13.57 -1.07 21.83
C VAL A 61 -13.05 0.26 21.27
N PRO A 62 -13.00 1.33 22.09
CA PRO A 62 -12.50 2.62 21.62
C PRO A 62 -11.02 2.54 21.27
N ILE A 63 -10.66 3.26 20.20
CA ILE A 63 -9.26 3.38 19.77
C ILE A 63 -8.55 4.38 20.66
N SER A 64 -7.50 3.93 21.35
CA SER A 64 -6.64 4.77 22.18
C SER A 64 -5.24 4.88 21.55
N GLU A 65 -4.39 5.74 22.12
CA GLU A 65 -3.02 5.91 21.62
C GLU A 65 -2.18 4.62 21.71
N SER A 66 -2.51 3.73 22.65
CA SER A 66 -1.83 2.43 22.81
C SER A 66 -2.42 1.30 21.98
N THR A 67 -3.52 1.54 21.27
CA THR A 67 -4.14 0.53 20.42
C THR A 67 -3.23 0.17 19.25
N CYS A 68 -2.93 -1.12 19.10
CA CYS A 68 -2.10 -1.62 17.98
C CYS A 68 -2.95 -2.08 16.83
N PHE A 69 -2.43 -1.91 15.63
CA PHE A 69 -3.08 -2.33 14.39
C PHE A 69 -2.13 -3.17 13.54
N GLU A 70 -2.69 -4.16 12.86
CA GLU A 70 -2.02 -4.93 11.82
C GLU A 70 -2.88 -4.91 10.56
N LEU A 71 -2.30 -5.27 9.42
CA LEU A 71 -3.10 -5.42 8.21
C LEU A 71 -3.94 -6.69 8.28
N ASP A 72 -5.21 -6.55 7.95
CA ASP A 72 -6.09 -7.68 7.68
C ASP A 72 -5.93 -8.12 6.21
N ASP A 73 -6.56 -9.22 5.82
CA ASP A 73 -6.40 -9.81 4.49
C ASP A 73 -6.67 -8.83 3.35
N LEU A 74 -7.74 -8.04 3.45
CA LEU A 74 -8.05 -7.03 2.43
C LEU A 74 -7.02 -5.92 2.37
N GLY A 75 -6.45 -5.54 3.51
CA GLY A 75 -5.38 -4.54 3.57
C GLY A 75 -4.11 -5.02 2.92
N ILE A 76 -3.71 -6.25 3.16
CA ILE A 76 -2.55 -6.89 2.53
C ILE A 76 -2.75 -6.95 1.02
N ALA A 77 -3.89 -7.42 0.56
CA ALA A 77 -4.21 -7.51 -0.85
C ALA A 77 -4.16 -6.14 -1.55
N GLU A 78 -4.67 -5.10 -0.90
CA GLU A 78 -4.67 -3.75 -1.43
C GLU A 78 -3.25 -3.20 -1.60
N VAL A 79 -2.40 -3.34 -0.57
CA VAL A 79 -1.01 -2.86 -0.63
C VAL A 79 -0.20 -3.63 -1.67
N GLU A 80 -0.31 -4.94 -1.70
CA GLU A 80 0.41 -5.78 -2.67
C GLU A 80 -0.03 -5.52 -4.11
N SER A 81 -1.31 -5.27 -4.33
CA SER A 81 -1.85 -4.89 -5.63
C SER A 81 -1.22 -3.59 -6.15
N HIS A 82 -1.07 -2.58 -5.29
CA HIS A 82 -0.43 -1.32 -5.66
C HIS A 82 1.08 -1.45 -5.90
N GLN A 83 1.77 -2.28 -5.12
CA GLN A 83 3.18 -2.56 -5.33
C GLN A 83 3.42 -3.24 -6.68
N TRP A 84 2.60 -4.21 -7.02
CA TRP A 84 2.67 -4.90 -8.31
C TRP A 84 2.43 -3.95 -9.48
N PHE A 85 1.44 -3.08 -9.35
CA PHE A 85 1.12 -2.10 -10.39
C PHE A 85 2.28 -1.12 -10.60
N ASP A 86 2.86 -0.60 -9.54
CA ASP A 86 4.01 0.32 -9.60
C ASP A 86 5.23 -0.35 -10.24
N PHE A 87 5.52 -1.59 -9.87
CA PHE A 87 6.62 -2.37 -10.44
C PHE A 87 6.43 -2.59 -11.94
N LYS A 88 5.24 -3.01 -12.36
CA LYS A 88 4.90 -3.23 -13.76
C LYS A 88 5.02 -1.94 -14.58
N PHE A 89 4.57 -0.82 -14.01
CA PHE A 89 4.64 0.49 -14.65
C PHE A 89 6.09 0.92 -14.88
N VAL A 90 6.94 0.80 -13.87
CA VAL A 90 8.37 1.12 -13.96
C VAL A 90 9.05 0.21 -15.00
N LEU A 91 8.74 -1.07 -14.98
CA LEU A 91 9.27 -2.05 -15.93
C LEU A 91 8.95 -1.65 -17.37
N LEU A 92 7.69 -1.28 -17.66
CA LEU A 92 7.27 -0.88 -18.98
C LEU A 92 7.89 0.44 -19.44
N GLN A 93 8.04 1.41 -18.53
CA GLN A 93 8.58 2.73 -18.86
C GLN A 93 10.10 2.75 -19.06
N ILE A 94 10.83 1.88 -18.37
CA ILE A 94 12.30 1.87 -18.43
C ILE A 94 12.81 0.78 -19.36
N ILE A 95 12.31 -0.43 -19.25
CA ILE A 95 12.82 -1.59 -19.98
C ILE A 95 12.38 -1.56 -21.45
N LEU A 96 11.15 -1.19 -21.75
CA LEU A 96 10.65 -1.17 -23.11
C LEU A 96 11.44 -0.22 -24.03
N PRO A 97 11.70 1.04 -23.67
CA PRO A 97 12.56 1.91 -24.47
C PRO A 97 13.98 1.38 -24.68
N ILE A 98 14.55 0.76 -23.67
CA ILE A 98 15.90 0.16 -23.76
C ILE A 98 15.91 -0.99 -24.77
N VAL A 99 14.93 -1.88 -24.73
CA VAL A 99 14.79 -3.00 -25.67
C VAL A 99 14.62 -2.50 -27.10
N ILE A 100 13.78 -1.49 -27.33
CA ILE A 100 13.58 -0.88 -28.64
C ILE A 100 14.88 -0.26 -29.15
N ALA A 101 15.64 0.43 -28.31
CA ALA A 101 16.92 1.02 -28.68
C ALA A 101 17.95 -0.03 -29.11
N ILE A 102 18.03 -1.15 -28.39
CA ILE A 102 18.93 -2.26 -28.72
C ILE A 102 18.56 -2.88 -30.07
N ILE A 103 17.29 -3.17 -30.29
CA ILE A 103 16.79 -3.76 -31.56
C ILE A 103 17.09 -2.82 -32.73
N THR A 104 16.80 -1.53 -32.58
CA THR A 104 17.05 -0.53 -33.61
C THR A 104 18.53 -0.45 -33.97
N THR A 105 19.42 -0.46 -32.96
CA THR A 105 20.86 -0.45 -33.15
C THR A 105 21.34 -1.69 -33.91
N LEU A 106 20.85 -2.88 -33.55
CA LEU A 106 21.22 -4.13 -34.21
C LEU A 106 20.76 -4.14 -35.68
N ILE A 107 19.56 -3.66 -35.99
CA ILE A 107 19.03 -3.56 -37.35
C ILE A 107 19.90 -2.58 -38.14
N THR A 108 20.27 -1.45 -37.61
CA THR A 108 21.11 -0.45 -38.28
C THR A 108 22.49 -1.02 -38.61
N ILE A 109 23.13 -1.72 -37.68
CA ILE A 109 24.44 -2.36 -37.87
C ILE A 109 24.32 -3.42 -38.99
N PHE A 110 23.29 -4.25 -38.95
CA PHE A 110 23.05 -5.29 -39.95
C PHE A 110 22.87 -4.70 -41.35
N LEU A 111 22.06 -3.68 -41.50
CA LEU A 111 21.84 -3.00 -42.79
C LEU A 111 23.12 -2.33 -43.30
N THR A 112 23.89 -1.70 -42.41
CA THR A 112 25.16 -1.05 -42.78
C THR A 112 26.17 -2.07 -43.30
N ARG A 113 26.20 -3.27 -42.73
CA ARG A 113 27.10 -4.34 -43.20
C ARG A 113 26.67 -4.94 -44.56
N LEU A 114 25.37 -4.94 -44.88
CA LEU A 114 24.88 -5.44 -46.15
C LEU A 114 25.13 -4.46 -47.32
N LEU A 115 25.24 -3.21 -46.98
CA LEU A 115 25.54 -2.17 -47.96
C LEU A 115 27.02 -1.96 -48.08
#